data_6386140dc7330d7c072fd029af6ffc82
#
_entry.id   6386140dc7330d7c072fd029af6ffc82
#
_cell.length_a   1.000
_cell.length_b   1.000
_cell.length_c   1.000
_cell.angle_alpha   90.00
_cell.angle_beta   90.00
_cell.angle_gamma   90.00
#
_symmetry.space_group_name_H-M   'P 1'
#
loop_
_entity.id
_entity.type
_entity.pdbx_description
1 polymer ?
#
loop_
_entity_poly.entity_id
_entity_poly.type
_entity_poly.pdbx_seq_one_letter_code
_entity_poly.pdbx_strand_id
1 'polypeptide(L)'
;FTFKLRLIQLTKLKLAFKCIFKKQEGDGDVSSFQALCTALSSTIGTGNIVGVATAIAAGGPGALFWMWISAFFGMATKYSEGLLAIRYRQKDENGEIAGGPMYYLEKGLQSPLLAKFLLSLESVWRYLELEHLRK
;
A
#
# COMPACT_ATOMS: atom_id res chain seq x y z
N PHE A 1 16.28 1.32 0.55
CA PHE A 1 15.47 0.87 -0.59
C PHE A 1 15.71 1.73 -1.82
N THR A 2 15.51 3.05 -1.78
CA THR A 2 15.62 3.96 -2.94
C THR A 2 16.93 3.81 -3.71
N PHE A 3 18.08 3.82 -3.02
CA PHE A 3 19.40 3.62 -3.66
C PHE A 3 19.57 2.21 -4.23
N LYS A 4 19.13 1.19 -3.52
CA LYS A 4 19.21 -0.21 -3.96
C LYS A 4 18.33 -0.47 -5.19
N LEU A 5 17.21 0.23 -5.31
CA LEU A 5 16.29 0.18 -6.44
C LEU A 5 16.66 1.17 -7.57
N ARG A 6 17.85 1.79 -7.52
CA ARG A 6 18.36 2.70 -8.56
C ARG A 6 17.40 3.84 -8.89
N LEU A 7 16.87 4.50 -7.87
CA LEU A 7 15.93 5.62 -8.02
C LEU A 7 14.73 5.26 -8.93
N ILE A 8 14.08 4.14 -8.65
CA ILE A 8 12.97 3.61 -9.46
C ILE A 8 11.85 4.64 -9.65
N GLN A 9 11.67 5.54 -8.68
CA GLN A 9 10.70 6.63 -8.71
C GLN A 9 10.87 7.54 -9.91
N LEU A 10 12.13 7.77 -10.35
CA LEU A 10 12.43 8.60 -11.50
C LEU A 10 12.57 7.77 -12.79
N THR A 11 13.29 6.64 -12.70
CA THR A 11 13.63 5.83 -13.88
C THR A 11 12.44 5.12 -14.51
N LYS A 12 11.44 4.76 -13.69
CA LYS A 12 10.25 3.99 -14.14
C LYS A 12 8.95 4.77 -14.10
N LEU A 13 8.99 6.07 -13.79
CA LEU A 13 7.81 6.91 -13.71
C LEU A 13 6.97 6.90 -15.01
N LYS A 14 7.63 7.08 -16.15
CA LYS A 14 6.97 7.05 -17.47
C LYS A 14 6.32 5.70 -17.76
N LEU A 15 6.97 4.62 -17.35
CA LEU A 15 6.42 3.26 -17.50
C LEU A 15 5.21 3.07 -16.60
N ALA A 16 5.26 3.54 -15.34
CA ALA A 16 4.14 3.46 -14.41
C ALA A 16 2.89 4.15 -14.95
N PHE A 17 3.02 5.39 -15.45
CA PHE A 17 1.89 6.08 -16.10
C PHE A 17 1.34 5.31 -17.30
N LYS A 18 2.21 4.77 -18.15
CA LYS A 18 1.77 3.96 -19.29
C LYS A 18 1.00 2.72 -18.85
N CYS A 19 1.41 2.05 -17.77
CA CYS A 19 0.76 0.85 -17.25
C CYS A 19 -0.61 1.14 -16.64
N ILE A 20 -0.84 2.32 -16.04
CA ILE A 20 -2.13 2.71 -15.47
C ILE A 20 -3.21 2.81 -16.55
N PHE A 21 -2.87 3.42 -17.70
CA PHE A 21 -3.84 3.69 -18.77
C PHE A 21 -3.89 2.59 -19.85
N LYS A 22 -2.91 1.70 -19.87
CA LYS A 22 -2.91 0.58 -20.81
C LYS A 22 -3.77 -0.56 -20.26
N LYS A 23 -4.73 -1.01 -21.04
CA LYS A 23 -5.49 -2.24 -20.75
C LYS A 23 -4.50 -3.40 -20.75
N GLN A 24 -4.18 -3.95 -19.59
CA GLN A 24 -3.37 -5.15 -19.46
C GLN A 24 -4.30 -6.36 -19.36
N GLU A 25 -4.06 -7.33 -20.21
CA GLU A 25 -4.62 -8.67 -20.07
C GLU A 25 -3.78 -9.40 -19.03
N GLY A 26 -4.33 -9.64 -17.86
CA GLY A 26 -3.68 -10.33 -16.75
C GLY A 26 -4.71 -11.18 -16.01
N ASP A 27 -4.23 -12.12 -15.20
CA ASP A 27 -5.05 -13.03 -14.37
C ASP A 27 -5.73 -12.31 -13.16
N GLY A 28 -5.91 -11.01 -13.22
CA GLY A 28 -6.54 -10.24 -12.15
C GLY A 28 -7.99 -9.87 -12.49
N ASP A 29 -8.84 -9.86 -11.47
CA ASP A 29 -10.28 -9.59 -11.59
C ASP A 29 -10.60 -8.11 -11.89
N VAL A 30 -9.63 -7.20 -11.73
CA VAL A 30 -9.78 -5.75 -11.90
C VAL A 30 -8.72 -5.16 -12.83
N SER A 31 -9.08 -4.11 -13.57
CA SER A 31 -8.13 -3.37 -14.39
C SER A 31 -7.14 -2.57 -13.55
N SER A 32 -5.96 -2.24 -14.12
CA SER A 32 -4.93 -1.43 -13.44
C SER A 32 -5.48 -0.07 -12.97
N PHE A 33 -6.36 0.54 -13.74
CA PHE A 33 -7.00 1.80 -13.38
C PHE A 33 -7.98 1.63 -12.21
N GLN A 34 -8.80 0.57 -12.21
CA GLN A 34 -9.70 0.26 -11.10
C GLN A 34 -8.92 -0.03 -9.81
N ALA A 35 -7.84 -0.80 -9.90
CA ALA A 35 -6.96 -1.07 -8.75
C ALA A 35 -6.36 0.22 -8.19
N LEU A 36 -5.92 1.17 -9.04
CA LEU A 36 -5.46 2.48 -8.61
C LEU A 36 -6.56 3.28 -7.91
N CYS A 37 -7.77 3.33 -8.49
CA CYS A 37 -8.91 4.04 -7.90
C CYS A 37 -9.26 3.47 -6.51
N THR A 38 -9.29 2.15 -6.37
CA THR A 38 -9.55 1.48 -5.10
C THR A 38 -8.47 1.81 -4.06
N ALA A 39 -7.19 1.75 -4.45
CA ALA A 39 -6.08 2.09 -3.57
C ALA A 39 -6.13 3.56 -3.13
N LEU A 40 -6.44 4.50 -4.03
CA LEU A 40 -6.60 5.91 -3.69
C LEU A 40 -7.80 6.14 -2.76
N SER A 41 -8.93 5.50 -3.05
CA SER A 41 -10.14 5.61 -2.22
C SER A 41 -9.91 5.12 -0.79
N SER A 42 -9.16 4.07 -0.59
CA SER A 42 -8.83 3.54 0.73
C SER A 42 -7.75 4.35 1.48
N THR A 43 -6.92 5.11 0.75
CA THR A 43 -5.80 5.86 1.33
C THR A 43 -6.15 7.32 1.62
N ILE A 44 -7.00 7.93 0.79
CA ILE A 44 -7.39 9.34 0.96
C ILE A 44 -8.48 9.42 2.03
N GLY A 45 -8.14 10.03 3.16
CA GLY A 45 -9.04 10.22 4.29
C GLY A 45 -8.84 11.58 4.97
N THR A 46 -9.49 11.77 6.10
CA THR A 46 -9.41 13.01 6.91
C THR A 46 -7.98 13.37 7.31
N GLY A 47 -7.11 12.36 7.51
CA GLY A 47 -5.68 12.56 7.80
C GLY A 47 -4.94 13.31 6.70
N ASN A 48 -5.31 13.11 5.45
CA ASN A 48 -4.66 13.79 4.32
C ASN A 48 -5.11 15.25 4.16
N ILE A 49 -6.22 15.64 4.77
CA ILE A 49 -6.74 17.01 4.74
C ILE A 49 -6.40 17.71 6.06
N VAL A 50 -6.96 17.24 7.15
CA VAL A 50 -6.79 17.85 8.48
C VAL A 50 -5.37 17.67 8.99
N GLY A 51 -4.77 16.48 8.83
CA GLY A 51 -3.39 16.20 9.24
C GLY A 51 -2.37 17.06 8.52
N VAL A 52 -2.54 17.30 7.23
CA VAL A 52 -1.68 18.19 6.45
C VAL A 52 -1.87 19.65 6.89
N ALA A 53 -3.11 20.09 7.09
CA ALA A 53 -3.41 21.46 7.55
C ALA A 53 -2.80 21.73 8.92
N THR A 54 -2.94 20.80 9.87
CA THR A 54 -2.37 20.94 11.22
C THR A 54 -0.83 20.89 11.20
N ALA A 55 -0.25 20.07 10.35
CA ALA A 55 1.21 20.01 10.19
C ALA A 55 1.77 21.33 9.64
N ILE A 56 1.09 21.96 8.68
CA ILE A 56 1.47 23.27 8.14
C ILE A 56 1.26 24.36 9.20
N ALA A 57 0.17 24.33 9.95
CA ALA A 57 -0.11 25.29 11.01
C ALA A 57 0.93 25.25 12.13
N ALA A 58 1.41 24.05 12.50
CA ALA A 58 2.41 23.88 13.54
C ALA A 58 3.85 24.07 13.06
N GLY A 59 4.18 23.58 11.86
CA GLY A 59 5.56 23.54 11.32
C GLY A 59 5.84 24.56 10.22
N GLY A 60 4.86 25.39 9.85
CA GLY A 60 4.97 26.35 8.76
C GLY A 60 5.15 25.71 7.37
N PRO A 61 5.52 26.49 6.34
CA PRO A 61 5.70 26.01 4.97
C PRO A 61 6.77 24.90 4.85
N GLY A 62 7.74 24.87 5.76
CA GLY A 62 8.77 23.82 5.79
C GLY A 62 8.22 22.42 6.03
N ALA A 63 7.09 22.29 6.71
CA ALA A 63 6.43 21.00 6.91
C ALA A 63 6.03 20.36 5.58
N LEU A 64 5.47 21.13 4.65
CA LEU A 64 5.10 20.65 3.31
C LEU A 64 6.30 20.12 2.53
N PHE A 65 7.42 20.84 2.57
CA PHE A 65 8.66 20.41 1.92
C PHE A 65 9.13 19.04 2.46
N TRP A 66 9.16 18.86 3.77
CA TRP A 66 9.56 17.58 4.37
C TRP A 66 8.57 16.45 4.10
N MET A 67 7.27 16.76 4.00
CA MET A 67 6.25 15.77 3.60
C MET A 67 6.50 15.28 2.16
N TRP A 68 6.87 16.15 1.23
CA TRP A 68 7.21 15.74 -0.14
C TRP A 68 8.48 14.87 -0.18
N ILE A 69 9.50 15.24 0.56
CA ILE A 69 10.73 14.43 0.68
C ILE A 69 10.41 13.04 1.23
N SER A 70 9.62 12.99 2.31
CA SER A 70 9.18 11.72 2.92
C SER A 70 8.38 10.87 1.93
N ALA A 71 7.43 11.47 1.21
CA ALA A 71 6.63 10.79 0.21
C ALA A 71 7.48 10.21 -0.93
N PHE A 72 8.49 10.96 -1.39
CA PHE A 72 9.41 10.49 -2.42
C PHE A 72 10.13 9.20 -2.01
N PHE A 73 10.65 9.14 -0.79
CA PHE A 73 11.29 7.93 -0.28
C PHE A 73 10.27 6.81 0.02
N GLY A 74 9.07 7.17 0.47
CA GLY A 74 7.96 6.25 0.72
C GLY A 74 7.51 5.47 -0.51
N MET A 75 7.61 6.06 -1.71
CA MET A 75 7.27 5.37 -2.97
C MET A 75 8.07 4.07 -3.18
N ALA A 76 9.36 4.06 -2.82
CA ALA A 76 10.20 2.87 -2.95
C ALA A 76 9.75 1.74 -2.01
N THR A 77 9.30 2.09 -0.81
CA THR A 77 8.76 1.14 0.17
C THR A 77 7.47 0.52 -0.36
N LYS A 78 6.54 1.35 -0.84
CA LYS A 78 5.26 0.88 -1.42
C LYS A 78 5.46 0.00 -2.66
N TYR A 79 6.42 0.34 -3.51
CA TYR A 79 6.79 -0.52 -4.63
C TYR A 79 7.28 -1.90 -4.16
N SER A 80 8.12 -1.94 -3.12
CA SER A 80 8.63 -3.20 -2.57
C SER A 80 7.52 -4.03 -1.94
N GLU A 81 6.60 -3.41 -1.21
CA GLU A 81 5.41 -4.09 -0.65
C GLU A 81 4.54 -4.69 -1.76
N GLY A 82 4.22 -3.92 -2.80
CA GLY A 82 3.43 -4.41 -3.93
C GLY A 82 4.11 -5.56 -4.67
N LEU A 83 5.43 -5.48 -4.88
CA LEU A 83 6.20 -6.54 -5.50
C LEU A 83 6.16 -7.83 -4.68
N LEU A 84 6.32 -7.73 -3.36
CA LEU A 84 6.24 -8.88 -2.46
C LEU A 84 4.83 -9.47 -2.42
N ALA A 85 3.79 -8.63 -2.39
CA ALA A 85 2.41 -9.08 -2.43
C ALA A 85 2.08 -9.88 -3.69
N ILE A 86 2.59 -9.44 -4.86
CA ILE A 86 2.42 -10.17 -6.13
C ILE A 86 3.24 -11.47 -6.13
N ARG A 87 4.48 -11.43 -5.65
CA ARG A 87 5.39 -12.59 -5.68
C ARG A 87 4.89 -13.74 -4.81
N TYR A 88 4.28 -13.43 -3.67
CA TYR A 88 3.81 -14.42 -2.68
C TYR A 88 2.30 -14.61 -2.67
N ARG A 89 1.59 -14.06 -3.69
CA ARG A 89 0.15 -14.27 -3.84
C ARG A 89 -0.17 -15.76 -4.04
N GLN A 90 -1.35 -16.15 -3.56
CA GLN A 90 -1.87 -17.50 -3.70
C GLN A 90 -3.26 -17.47 -4.32
N LYS A 91 -3.67 -18.58 -4.90
CA LYS A 91 -5.07 -18.81 -5.24
C LYS A 91 -5.70 -19.56 -4.09
N ASP A 92 -6.83 -19.04 -3.60
CA ASP A 92 -7.63 -19.69 -2.58
C ASP A 92 -8.38 -20.89 -3.18
N GLU A 93 -9.01 -21.70 -2.33
CA GLU A 93 -9.80 -22.88 -2.75
C GLU A 93 -10.91 -22.53 -3.73
N ASN A 94 -11.41 -21.30 -3.69
CA ASN A 94 -12.43 -20.76 -4.61
C ASN A 94 -11.84 -20.20 -5.93
N GLY A 95 -10.52 -20.23 -6.11
CA GLY A 95 -9.84 -19.68 -7.27
C GLY A 95 -9.57 -18.17 -7.19
N GLU A 96 -9.94 -17.50 -6.11
CA GLU A 96 -9.70 -16.09 -5.87
C GLU A 96 -8.22 -15.83 -5.53
N ILE A 97 -7.71 -14.66 -5.95
CA ILE A 97 -6.32 -14.28 -5.70
C ILE A 97 -6.22 -13.62 -4.33
N ALA A 98 -5.55 -14.29 -3.39
CA ALA A 98 -5.23 -13.76 -2.07
C ALA A 98 -3.75 -13.40 -1.98
N GLY A 99 -3.45 -12.22 -1.43
CA GLY A 99 -2.10 -11.72 -1.25
C GLY A 99 -2.04 -10.65 -0.15
N GLY A 100 -0.83 -10.31 0.28
CA GLY A 100 -0.64 -9.28 1.29
C GLY A 100 0.49 -9.57 2.27
N PRO A 101 0.64 -8.74 3.34
CA PRO A 101 1.71 -8.87 4.31
C PRO A 101 1.80 -10.24 4.97
N MET A 102 0.68 -10.85 5.26
CA MET A 102 0.59 -12.17 5.89
C MET A 102 1.31 -13.25 5.07
N TYR A 103 1.04 -13.28 3.76
CA TYR A 103 1.58 -14.29 2.85
C TYR A 103 3.09 -14.16 2.63
N TYR A 104 3.61 -12.94 2.47
CA TYR A 104 5.06 -12.78 2.28
C TYR A 104 5.85 -12.88 3.60
N LEU A 105 5.25 -12.64 4.76
CA LEU A 105 5.87 -12.90 6.05
C LEU A 105 5.91 -14.40 6.37
N GLU A 106 4.82 -15.10 6.09
CA GLU A 106 4.75 -16.55 6.30
C GLU A 106 5.73 -17.30 5.38
N LYS A 107 5.66 -17.02 4.07
CA LYS A 107 6.43 -17.76 3.06
C LYS A 107 7.81 -17.16 2.75
N GLY A 108 7.94 -15.85 2.80
CA GLY A 108 9.18 -15.15 2.49
C GLY A 108 10.16 -15.14 3.65
N LEU A 109 9.69 -14.87 4.86
CA LEU A 109 10.51 -14.92 6.09
C LEU A 109 10.46 -16.29 6.79
N GLN A 110 9.59 -17.20 6.36
CA GLN A 110 9.35 -18.49 7.03
C GLN A 110 9.02 -18.34 8.52
N SER A 111 8.33 -17.25 8.87
CA SER A 111 7.97 -16.92 10.24
C SER A 111 6.44 -16.92 10.41
N PRO A 112 5.83 -18.08 10.68
CA PRO A 112 4.39 -18.20 10.87
C PRO A 112 3.90 -17.41 12.09
N LEU A 113 4.78 -17.15 13.04
CA LEU A 113 4.45 -16.41 14.27
C LEU A 113 4.20 -14.92 13.97
N LEU A 114 5.01 -14.29 13.11
CA LEU A 114 4.80 -12.91 12.67
C LEU A 114 3.55 -12.77 11.82
N ALA A 115 3.27 -13.72 10.95
CA ALA A 115 2.05 -13.73 10.14
C ALA A 115 0.79 -13.82 11.02
N LYS A 116 0.77 -14.72 12.01
CA LYS A 116 -0.32 -14.85 12.98
C LYS A 116 -0.50 -13.61 13.85
N PHE A 117 0.60 -12.98 14.27
CA PHE A 117 0.57 -11.74 15.04
C PHE A 117 -0.08 -10.59 14.25
N LEU A 118 0.25 -10.43 12.97
CA LEU A 118 -0.39 -9.43 12.11
C LEU A 118 -1.88 -9.72 11.89
N LEU A 119 -2.25 -10.98 11.68
CA LEU A 119 -3.65 -11.39 11.57
C LEU A 119 -4.44 -11.05 12.84
N SER A 120 -3.84 -11.28 14.01
CA SER A 120 -4.50 -10.93 15.29
C SER A 120 -4.67 -9.43 15.44
N LEU A 121 -3.69 -8.62 15.06
CA LEU A 121 -3.80 -7.16 15.07
C LEU A 121 -4.88 -6.65 14.11
N GLU A 122 -4.96 -7.20 12.91
CA GLU A 122 -5.97 -6.84 11.93
C GLU A 122 -7.39 -7.21 12.41
N SER A 123 -7.56 -8.38 13.03
CA SER A 123 -8.84 -8.80 13.58
C SER A 123 -9.29 -7.91 14.75
N VAL A 124 -8.36 -7.51 15.63
CA VAL A 124 -8.64 -6.57 16.73
C VAL A 124 -9.01 -5.19 16.17
N TRP A 125 -8.28 -4.69 15.17
CA TRP A 125 -8.59 -3.41 14.54
C TRP A 125 -9.98 -3.42 13.90
N ARG A 126 -10.31 -4.46 13.17
CA ARG A 126 -11.63 -4.64 12.55
C ARG A 126 -12.75 -4.69 13.60
N TYR A 127 -12.51 -5.36 14.73
CA TYR A 127 -13.46 -5.38 15.83
C TYR A 127 -13.73 -3.99 16.41
N LEU A 128 -12.67 -3.22 16.68
CA LEU A 128 -12.77 -1.85 17.19
C LEU A 128 -13.50 -0.91 16.22
N GLU A 129 -13.26 -1.05 14.93
CA GLU A 129 -13.92 -0.26 13.88
C GLU A 129 -15.42 -0.56 13.83
N LEU A 130 -15.82 -1.83 13.90
CA LEU A 130 -17.22 -2.24 13.94
C LEU A 130 -17.93 -1.74 15.22
N GLU A 131 -17.24 -1.72 16.34
CA GLU A 131 -17.80 -1.23 17.60
C GLU A 131 -17.97 0.30 17.59
N HIS A 132 -17.06 1.02 16.90
CA HIS A 132 -17.17 2.46 16.71
C HIS A 132 -18.34 2.86 15.78
N LEU A 133 -18.63 2.05 14.76
CA LEU A 133 -19.76 2.26 13.84
C LEU A 133 -21.12 1.91 14.46
N ARG A 134 -21.14 1.17 15.57
CA ARG A 134 -22.36 0.78 16.29
C ARG A 134 -22.85 1.85 17.29
N LYS A 135 -22.01 2.81 17.64
CA LYS A 135 -22.32 3.95 18.52
C LYS A 135 -22.71 5.17 17.73
#